data_6d63b000169f2a8b6e79ecb52bbd28a9
#
_entry.id   6d63b000169f2a8b6e79ecb52bbd28a9
#
_cell.length_a   1.000
_cell.length_b   1.000
_cell.length_c   1.000
_cell.angle_alpha   90.00
_cell.angle_beta   90.00
_cell.angle_gamma   90.00
#
_symmetry.space_group_name_H-M   'P 1'
#
loop_
_entity.id
_entity.type
_entity.pdbx_description
1 polymer ?
#
loop_
_entity_poly.entity_id
_entity_poly.type
_entity_poly.pdbx_seq_one_letter_code
_entity_poly.pdbx_strand_id
1 'polypeptide(L)'
;DIQITPESFTPSEIILDLNTNWTIKQIESFVNLNQKNLYVFINDKKEEINKDNFKTIKSNFENLQYSLLPLYKLNQNSLIITKSGTFSANFDELAESNYLNKIKAKTKDKNLKVINISPEINPFWQTIKEQKYVDYFQTTSENGLKMIKQHQFPLFKKEQNAVNIEPALISIYEKEKTDSLKSSGPNHIYRMYAFGKVLEEQVKIQGDSTATNQYVELAKEANIVTPISSLIVLETDEDYKRTGIEKNVNTLGNASINNDGAVPEPHEWLLIIIAISFLYIYYRKSKKQIV
;
A
#
# COMPACT_ATOMS: atom_id res chain seq x y z
N ASP A 1 2.02 19.40 5.15
CA ASP A 1 3.15 18.71 5.81
C ASP A 1 2.61 17.71 6.83
N ILE A 2 3.01 16.45 6.70
CA ILE A 2 2.68 15.43 7.70
C ILE A 2 3.46 15.74 8.98
N GLN A 3 2.74 15.95 10.07
CA GLN A 3 3.37 16.07 11.38
C GLN A 3 3.66 14.69 11.95
N ILE A 4 4.95 14.34 12.03
CA ILE A 4 5.41 13.15 12.75
C ILE A 4 5.60 13.57 14.20
N THR A 5 4.79 13.01 15.09
CA THR A 5 4.92 13.28 16.53
C THR A 5 5.72 12.14 17.16
N PRO A 6 6.88 12.42 17.76
CA PRO A 6 7.63 11.40 18.48
C PRO A 6 6.85 11.00 19.74
N GLU A 7 6.58 9.70 19.88
CA GLU A 7 6.08 9.11 21.12
C GLU A 7 7.26 8.63 21.96
N SER A 8 7.24 8.88 23.27
CA SER A 8 8.19 8.25 24.17
C SER A 8 7.94 6.73 24.20
N PHE A 9 8.94 5.97 23.78
CA PHE A 9 8.83 4.52 23.69
C PHE A 9 10.14 3.84 24.07
N THR A 10 10.12 3.08 25.16
CA THR A 10 11.22 2.22 25.57
C THR A 10 10.82 0.77 25.34
N PRO A 11 11.39 0.10 24.33
CA PRO A 11 11.06 -1.30 24.06
C PRO A 11 11.55 -2.22 25.18
N SER A 12 10.72 -3.20 25.54
CA SER A 12 11.14 -4.27 26.44
C SER A 12 12.13 -5.25 25.77
N GLU A 13 12.05 -5.34 24.45
CA GLU A 13 12.94 -6.12 23.60
C GLU A 13 13.00 -5.50 22.20
N ILE A 14 14.12 -5.68 21.53
CA ILE A 14 14.32 -5.29 20.13
C ILE A 14 14.58 -6.56 19.34
N ILE A 15 13.81 -6.78 18.28
CA ILE A 15 13.93 -7.93 17.41
C ILE A 15 14.51 -7.48 16.06
N LEU A 16 15.64 -8.04 15.68
CA LEU A 16 16.17 -7.86 14.33
C LEU A 16 15.59 -8.93 13.40
N ASP A 17 14.83 -8.49 12.42
CA ASP A 17 14.28 -9.33 11.35
C ASP A 17 15.32 -9.52 10.25
N LEU A 18 16.22 -10.47 10.46
CA LEU A 18 17.39 -10.70 9.60
C LEU A 18 17.02 -11.47 8.34
N ASN A 19 17.63 -11.05 7.23
CA ASN A 19 17.56 -11.67 5.92
C ASN A 19 18.82 -11.31 5.10
N THR A 20 18.88 -11.69 3.81
CA THR A 20 20.03 -11.40 2.94
C THR A 20 20.31 -9.91 2.76
N ASN A 21 19.30 -9.04 2.91
CA ASN A 21 19.46 -7.59 2.70
C ASN A 21 20.29 -6.90 3.80
N TRP A 22 20.46 -7.54 4.95
CA TRP A 22 21.25 -7.01 6.04
C TRP A 22 22.74 -7.16 5.80
N THR A 23 23.49 -6.09 5.95
CA THR A 23 24.97 -6.13 5.99
C THR A 23 25.46 -6.36 7.42
N ILE A 24 26.63 -7.00 7.56
CA ILE A 24 27.30 -7.19 8.85
C ILE A 24 27.48 -5.84 9.56
N LYS A 25 27.90 -4.79 8.85
CA LYS A 25 28.09 -3.45 9.40
C LYS A 25 26.79 -2.86 9.99
N GLN A 26 25.66 -3.11 9.37
CA GLN A 26 24.37 -2.65 9.91
C GLN A 26 24.02 -3.39 11.20
N ILE A 27 24.14 -4.72 11.21
CA ILE A 27 23.90 -5.52 12.43
C ILE A 27 24.82 -5.07 13.56
N GLU A 28 26.10 -4.91 13.28
CA GLU A 28 27.10 -4.41 14.24
C GLU A 28 26.69 -3.05 14.85
N SER A 29 26.15 -2.16 14.04
CA SER A 29 25.69 -0.86 14.52
C SER A 29 24.54 -0.97 15.54
N PHE A 30 23.61 -1.92 15.36
CA PHE A 30 22.55 -2.20 16.34
C PHE A 30 23.10 -2.90 17.59
N VAL A 31 23.99 -3.88 17.44
CA VAL A 31 24.63 -4.58 18.55
C VAL A 31 25.46 -3.62 19.41
N ASN A 32 26.10 -2.61 18.79
CA ASN A 32 26.88 -1.59 19.50
C ASN A 32 26.03 -0.57 20.28
N LEU A 33 24.70 -0.63 20.17
CA LEU A 33 23.82 0.17 21.04
C LEU A 33 23.89 -0.22 22.52
N ASN A 34 24.59 -1.30 22.86
CA ASN A 34 24.67 -1.88 24.20
C ASN A 34 23.30 -2.18 24.83
N GLN A 35 22.32 -2.48 24.00
CA GLN A 35 20.99 -2.91 24.45
C GLN A 35 21.07 -4.34 24.95
N LYS A 36 20.70 -4.57 26.20
CA LYS A 36 20.69 -5.91 26.81
C LYS A 36 19.59 -6.84 26.29
N ASN A 37 18.65 -6.31 25.48
CA ASN A 37 17.44 -6.99 25.06
C ASN A 37 17.32 -7.03 23.53
N LEU A 38 18.42 -7.37 22.85
CA LEU A 38 18.46 -7.50 21.40
C LEU A 38 18.39 -8.97 20.99
N TYR A 39 17.42 -9.31 20.14
CA TYR A 39 17.13 -10.69 19.78
C TYR A 39 16.93 -10.86 18.27
N VAL A 40 17.04 -12.11 17.83
CA VAL A 40 16.67 -12.60 16.51
C VAL A 40 15.80 -13.86 16.66
N PHE A 41 15.12 -14.25 15.59
CA PHE A 41 14.46 -15.55 15.52
C PHE A 41 15.20 -16.45 14.55
N ILE A 42 15.64 -17.62 15.05
CA ILE A 42 16.26 -18.69 14.25
C ILE A 42 15.42 -19.95 14.44
N ASN A 43 14.86 -20.49 13.35
CA ASN A 43 14.00 -21.68 13.41
C ASN A 43 12.90 -21.57 14.48
N ASP A 44 12.20 -20.42 14.50
CA ASP A 44 11.10 -20.13 15.44
C ASP A 44 11.50 -20.03 16.93
N LYS A 45 12.80 -20.00 17.22
CA LYS A 45 13.35 -19.78 18.56
C LYS A 45 13.95 -18.38 18.66
N LYS A 46 13.65 -17.71 19.77
CA LYS A 46 14.22 -16.41 20.08
C LYS A 46 15.61 -16.59 20.67
N GLU A 47 16.62 -15.98 20.04
CA GLU A 47 18.02 -16.03 20.45
C GLU A 47 18.57 -14.63 20.66
N GLU A 48 19.37 -14.45 21.70
CA GLU A 48 20.05 -13.18 21.97
C GLU A 48 21.17 -12.96 20.96
N ILE A 49 21.23 -11.74 20.40
CA ILE A 49 22.32 -11.33 19.52
C ILE A 49 23.17 -10.24 20.20
N ASN A 50 24.48 -10.44 20.20
CA ASN A 50 25.46 -9.60 20.87
C ASN A 50 26.75 -9.49 20.06
N LYS A 51 27.77 -8.81 20.63
CA LYS A 51 29.07 -8.56 19.98
C LYS A 51 29.83 -9.84 19.64
N ASP A 52 29.63 -10.90 20.39
CA ASP A 52 30.41 -12.13 20.24
C ASP A 52 29.83 -13.07 19.17
N ASN A 53 28.49 -13.03 18.98
CA ASN A 53 27.79 -14.01 18.14
C ASN A 53 27.16 -13.43 16.86
N PHE A 54 27.08 -12.13 16.67
CA PHE A 54 26.30 -11.53 15.55
C PHE A 54 26.78 -11.97 14.16
N LYS A 55 28.06 -12.22 13.97
CA LYS A 55 28.63 -12.70 12.69
C LYS A 55 28.16 -14.14 12.40
N THR A 56 28.24 -15.01 13.40
CA THR A 56 27.77 -16.41 13.31
C THR A 56 26.24 -16.46 13.10
N ILE A 57 25.50 -15.61 13.82
CA ILE A 57 24.06 -15.50 13.62
C ILE A 57 23.73 -15.05 12.20
N LYS A 58 24.42 -14.03 11.67
CA LYS A 58 24.18 -13.55 10.29
C LYS A 58 24.36 -14.65 9.25
N SER A 59 25.29 -15.59 9.42
CA SER A 59 25.50 -16.67 8.47
C SER A 59 24.27 -17.59 8.29
N ASN A 60 23.40 -17.71 9.32
CA ASN A 60 22.16 -18.45 9.20
C ASN A 60 21.13 -17.80 8.23
N PHE A 61 21.34 -16.53 7.87
CA PHE A 61 20.42 -15.76 7.03
C PHE A 61 20.99 -15.41 5.64
N GLU A 62 22.11 -16.00 5.24
CA GLU A 62 22.75 -15.67 3.95
C GLU A 62 21.94 -16.08 2.73
N ASN A 63 21.08 -17.09 2.88
CA ASN A 63 20.23 -17.60 1.80
C ASN A 63 18.74 -17.27 1.99
N LEU A 64 18.38 -16.50 3.00
CA LEU A 64 16.99 -16.14 3.28
C LEU A 64 16.66 -14.76 2.73
N GLN A 65 15.89 -14.70 1.65
CA GLN A 65 15.44 -13.42 1.07
C GLN A 65 14.48 -12.67 1.98
N TYR A 66 13.69 -13.39 2.77
CA TYR A 66 12.82 -12.88 3.82
C TYR A 66 12.72 -13.87 4.96
N SER A 67 12.34 -13.41 6.14
CA SER A 67 11.94 -14.26 7.26
C SER A 67 10.49 -13.97 7.64
N LEU A 68 9.78 -14.98 8.13
CA LEU A 68 8.45 -14.82 8.68
C LEU A 68 8.56 -14.85 10.21
N LEU A 69 8.63 -13.67 10.81
CA LEU A 69 8.70 -13.55 12.27
C LEU A 69 7.41 -14.08 12.93
N PRO A 70 7.50 -14.85 14.01
CA PRO A 70 6.34 -15.27 14.79
C PRO A 70 5.82 -14.11 15.66
N LEU A 71 5.19 -13.09 15.03
CA LEU A 71 4.76 -11.86 15.68
C LEU A 71 3.88 -12.08 16.90
N TYR A 72 3.11 -13.17 16.92
CA TYR A 72 2.27 -13.56 18.04
C TYR A 72 3.04 -14.02 19.29
N LYS A 73 4.35 -14.33 19.16
CA LYS A 73 5.24 -14.69 20.28
C LYS A 73 5.93 -13.50 20.93
N LEU A 74 5.89 -12.35 20.29
CA LEU A 74 6.59 -11.13 20.77
C LEU A 74 5.88 -10.53 21.98
N ASN A 75 6.62 -9.78 22.80
CA ASN A 75 6.01 -8.96 23.85
C ASN A 75 5.24 -7.79 23.25
N GLN A 76 4.25 -7.25 23.96
CA GLN A 76 3.49 -6.11 23.47
C GLN A 76 4.33 -4.82 23.31
N ASN A 77 5.42 -4.70 24.06
CA ASN A 77 6.36 -3.59 23.97
C ASN A 77 7.61 -3.94 23.15
N SER A 78 7.52 -4.89 22.23
CA SER A 78 8.61 -5.20 21.32
C SER A 78 8.77 -4.14 20.25
N LEU A 79 10.00 -3.87 19.86
CA LEU A 79 10.36 -3.10 18.67
C LEU A 79 10.96 -4.05 17.65
N ILE A 80 10.39 -4.09 16.48
CA ILE A 80 10.90 -4.88 15.36
C ILE A 80 11.69 -3.94 14.45
N ILE A 81 12.92 -4.31 14.15
CA ILE A 81 13.72 -3.64 13.12
C ILE A 81 13.85 -4.59 11.95
N THR A 82 13.29 -4.21 10.82
CA THR A 82 13.36 -5.00 9.59
C THR A 82 14.12 -4.24 8.50
N LYS A 83 14.76 -4.98 7.62
CA LYS A 83 15.30 -4.50 6.34
C LYS A 83 14.75 -5.39 5.25
N SER A 84 13.45 -5.33 5.07
CA SER A 84 12.74 -6.16 4.12
C SER A 84 12.80 -5.54 2.73
N GLY A 85 13.16 -6.35 1.74
CA GLY A 85 13.05 -6.00 0.32
C GLY A 85 11.65 -6.32 -0.23
N THR A 86 11.53 -6.41 -1.55
CA THR A 86 10.26 -6.70 -2.24
C THR A 86 9.77 -8.13 -2.05
N PHE A 87 10.65 -9.06 -1.65
CA PHE A 87 10.27 -10.45 -1.37
C PHE A 87 9.65 -10.59 0.00
N SER A 88 8.52 -11.28 0.05
CA SER A 88 7.78 -11.55 1.30
C SER A 88 7.05 -12.88 1.23
N ALA A 89 6.54 -13.35 2.38
CA ALA A 89 5.61 -14.47 2.42
C ALA A 89 4.36 -14.14 1.59
N ASN A 90 3.79 -15.17 0.93
CA ASN A 90 2.53 -15.05 0.23
C ASN A 90 1.40 -14.86 1.26
N PHE A 91 0.65 -13.77 1.12
CA PHE A 91 -0.39 -13.43 2.10
C PHE A 91 -1.60 -14.36 2.02
N ASP A 92 -1.91 -14.91 0.84
CA ASP A 92 -3.01 -15.88 0.69
C ASP A 92 -2.70 -17.17 1.47
N GLU A 93 -1.46 -17.67 1.41
CA GLU A 93 -1.03 -18.81 2.21
C GLU A 93 -1.08 -18.52 3.72
N LEU A 94 -0.77 -17.29 4.12
CA LEU A 94 -0.87 -16.87 5.52
C LEU A 94 -2.33 -16.75 5.98
N ALA A 95 -3.25 -16.35 5.10
CA ALA A 95 -4.68 -16.25 5.39
C ALA A 95 -5.30 -17.63 5.67
N GLU A 96 -4.87 -18.67 4.95
CA GLU A 96 -5.27 -20.06 5.20
C GLU A 96 -4.68 -20.64 6.49
N SER A 97 -3.59 -20.07 6.95
CA SER A 97 -2.93 -20.49 8.20
C SER A 97 -3.54 -19.80 9.42
N ASN A 98 -3.33 -20.39 10.60
CA ASN A 98 -3.75 -19.76 11.86
C ASN A 98 -2.85 -18.58 12.29
N TYR A 99 -1.88 -18.19 11.45
CA TYR A 99 -0.90 -17.15 11.75
C TYR A 99 -1.55 -15.76 11.93
N LEU A 100 -2.40 -15.35 11.00
CA LEU A 100 -3.07 -14.06 11.06
C LEU A 100 -4.05 -13.96 12.25
N ASN A 101 -4.79 -15.03 12.56
CA ASN A 101 -5.68 -15.08 13.72
C ASN A 101 -4.89 -14.89 15.03
N LYS A 102 -3.71 -15.50 15.15
CA LYS A 102 -2.83 -15.32 16.31
C LYS A 102 -2.31 -13.89 16.42
N ILE A 103 -1.94 -13.24 15.30
CA ILE A 103 -1.52 -11.83 15.29
C ILE A 103 -2.69 -10.94 15.70
N LYS A 104 -3.86 -11.12 15.12
CA LYS A 104 -5.07 -10.35 15.45
C LYS A 104 -5.39 -10.43 16.94
N ALA A 105 -5.32 -11.64 17.54
CA ALA A 105 -5.52 -11.80 18.96
C ALA A 105 -4.45 -11.07 19.79
N LYS A 106 -3.18 -11.13 19.35
CA LYS A 106 -2.03 -10.51 20.02
C LYS A 106 -2.10 -8.98 20.00
N THR A 107 -2.54 -8.39 18.90
CA THR A 107 -2.53 -6.94 18.67
C THR A 107 -3.87 -6.28 18.99
N LYS A 108 -4.82 -7.01 19.59
CA LYS A 108 -6.16 -6.49 19.91
C LYS A 108 -6.14 -5.21 20.74
N ASP A 109 -5.26 -5.17 21.76
CA ASP A 109 -5.21 -4.05 22.70
C ASP A 109 -4.09 -3.05 22.36
N LYS A 110 -3.04 -3.50 21.70
CA LYS A 110 -1.88 -2.68 21.39
C LYS A 110 -1.16 -3.22 20.16
N ASN A 111 -0.86 -2.33 19.22
CA ASN A 111 -0.08 -2.65 18.03
C ASN A 111 1.39 -2.91 18.38
N LEU A 112 2.03 -3.83 17.65
CA LEU A 112 3.47 -3.97 17.66
C LEU A 112 4.12 -2.81 16.89
N LYS A 113 5.31 -2.41 17.29
CA LYS A 113 6.04 -1.32 16.63
C LYS A 113 7.11 -1.86 15.69
N VAL A 114 7.12 -1.34 14.46
CA VAL A 114 8.02 -1.79 13.39
C VAL A 114 8.74 -0.60 12.76
N ILE A 115 10.05 -0.67 12.69
CA ILE A 115 10.88 0.24 11.90
C ILE A 115 11.47 -0.55 10.74
N ASN A 116 11.12 -0.17 9.50
CA ASN A 116 11.76 -0.69 8.31
C ASN A 116 12.88 0.26 7.86
N ILE A 117 14.10 -0.26 7.80
CA ILE A 117 15.29 0.50 7.37
C ILE A 117 15.63 0.26 5.88
N SER A 118 14.70 -0.31 5.12
CA SER A 118 14.79 -0.44 3.66
C SER A 118 14.05 0.70 2.96
N PRO A 119 14.54 1.19 1.83
CA PRO A 119 13.78 2.11 0.97
C PRO A 119 12.67 1.42 0.20
N GLU A 120 12.66 0.10 0.14
CA GLU A 120 11.71 -0.70 -0.63
C GLU A 120 10.43 -0.96 0.16
N ILE A 121 9.31 -1.06 -0.56
CA ILE A 121 8.01 -1.45 0.01
C ILE A 121 7.97 -2.97 0.07
N ASN A 122 7.74 -3.51 1.25
CA ASN A 122 7.54 -4.95 1.45
C ASN A 122 6.04 -5.27 1.51
N PRO A 123 5.51 -6.15 0.64
CA PRO A 123 4.08 -6.44 0.58
C PRO A 123 3.51 -6.97 1.90
N PHE A 124 4.23 -7.85 2.61
CA PHE A 124 3.79 -8.39 3.89
C PHE A 124 3.64 -7.28 4.94
N TRP A 125 4.67 -6.47 5.14
CA TRP A 125 4.62 -5.39 6.14
C TRP A 125 3.60 -4.31 5.79
N GLN A 126 3.43 -4.02 4.50
CA GLN A 126 2.40 -3.10 4.03
C GLN A 126 1.01 -3.62 4.38
N THR A 127 0.71 -4.89 4.10
CA THR A 127 -0.60 -5.48 4.41
C THR A 127 -0.86 -5.54 5.92
N ILE A 128 0.12 -5.95 6.74
CA ILE A 128 0.00 -5.99 8.20
C ILE A 128 -0.23 -4.58 8.79
N LYS A 129 0.39 -3.55 8.20
CA LYS A 129 0.17 -2.14 8.52
C LYS A 129 -1.25 -1.70 8.16
N GLU A 130 -1.71 -2.00 6.95
CA GLU A 130 -3.06 -1.65 6.47
C GLU A 130 -4.14 -2.32 7.32
N GLN A 131 -3.89 -3.55 7.78
CA GLN A 131 -4.76 -4.24 8.73
C GLN A 131 -4.66 -3.72 10.18
N LYS A 132 -3.82 -2.70 10.43
CA LYS A 132 -3.64 -2.05 11.75
C LYS A 132 -3.13 -2.99 12.86
N TYR A 133 -2.37 -4.02 12.48
CA TYR A 133 -1.73 -4.91 13.48
C TYR A 133 -0.39 -4.36 13.97
N VAL A 134 0.21 -3.44 13.22
CA VAL A 134 1.48 -2.80 13.58
C VAL A 134 1.42 -1.29 13.39
N ASP A 135 2.15 -0.58 14.25
CA ASP A 135 2.55 0.79 14.00
C ASP A 135 3.87 0.74 13.23
N TYR A 136 3.84 1.15 11.98
CA TYR A 136 4.95 0.96 11.04
C TYR A 136 5.57 2.29 10.64
N PHE A 137 6.88 2.36 10.69
CA PHE A 137 7.63 3.51 10.22
C PHE A 137 8.79 3.08 9.32
N GLN A 138 8.91 3.73 8.16
CA GLN A 138 10.00 3.48 7.21
C GLN A 138 11.01 4.61 7.27
N THR A 139 12.30 4.27 7.38
CA THR A 139 13.37 5.24 7.52
C THR A 139 14.72 4.65 7.12
N THR A 140 15.80 5.38 7.34
CA THR A 140 17.17 4.88 7.16
C THR A 140 17.68 4.15 8.41
N SER A 141 18.71 3.32 8.25
CA SER A 141 19.37 2.63 9.36
C SER A 141 19.88 3.61 10.43
N GLU A 142 20.42 4.76 10.01
CA GLU A 142 20.94 5.79 10.90
C GLU A 142 19.82 6.43 11.75
N ASN A 143 18.71 6.79 11.11
CA ASN A 143 17.56 7.35 11.81
C ASN A 143 16.93 6.32 12.76
N GLY A 144 16.82 5.05 12.36
CA GLY A 144 16.33 3.98 13.23
C GLY A 144 17.18 3.84 14.50
N LEU A 145 18.50 3.86 14.36
CA LEU A 145 19.42 3.86 15.49
C LEU A 145 19.27 5.08 16.41
N LYS A 146 19.07 6.26 15.82
CA LYS A 146 18.84 7.50 16.55
C LYS A 146 17.56 7.44 17.38
N MET A 147 16.47 6.94 16.80
CA MET A 147 15.19 6.78 17.48
C MET A 147 15.29 5.85 18.70
N ILE A 148 15.98 4.72 18.56
CA ILE A 148 16.20 3.78 19.67
C ILE A 148 16.99 4.46 20.80
N LYS A 149 18.06 5.18 20.46
CA LYS A 149 18.87 5.92 21.45
C LYS A 149 18.09 7.01 22.19
N GLN A 150 17.15 7.64 21.51
CA GLN A 150 16.31 8.70 22.06
C GLN A 150 15.06 8.17 22.77
N HIS A 151 14.86 6.86 22.82
CA HIS A 151 13.65 6.23 23.36
C HIS A 151 12.37 6.81 22.73
N GLN A 152 12.36 6.94 21.41
CA GLN A 152 11.28 7.53 20.65
C GLN A 152 10.80 6.58 19.54
N PHE A 153 9.51 6.60 19.28
CA PHE A 153 8.91 5.98 18.10
C PHE A 153 8.07 7.05 17.39
N PRO A 154 8.24 7.22 16.08
CA PRO A 154 7.46 8.20 15.34
C PRO A 154 6.05 7.67 15.10
N LEU A 155 5.07 8.47 15.48
CA LEU A 155 3.68 8.24 15.12
C LEU A 155 3.21 9.34 14.20
N PHE A 156 2.47 8.96 13.18
CA PHE A 156 1.72 9.93 12.38
C PHE A 156 0.53 10.41 13.22
N LYS A 157 0.38 11.72 13.33
CA LYS A 157 -0.77 12.29 14.02
C LYS A 157 -2.04 11.94 13.23
N LYS A 158 -2.91 11.13 13.83
CA LYS A 158 -4.20 10.80 13.24
C LYS A 158 -5.21 11.88 13.64
N GLU A 159 -5.60 12.69 12.68
CA GLU A 159 -6.71 13.62 12.82
C GLU A 159 -7.95 13.01 12.18
N GLN A 160 -9.13 13.15 12.82
CA GLN A 160 -10.37 12.52 12.33
C GLN A 160 -10.79 13.02 10.95
N ASN A 161 -10.45 14.27 10.64
CA ASN A 161 -10.76 14.95 9.38
C ASN A 161 -9.57 15.04 8.41
N ALA A 162 -8.55 14.22 8.61
CA ALA A 162 -7.39 14.17 7.72
C ALA A 162 -7.17 12.78 7.13
N VAL A 163 -6.56 12.74 5.97
CA VAL A 163 -6.00 11.54 5.34
C VAL A 163 -4.53 11.76 5.08
N ASN A 164 -3.69 10.84 5.55
CA ASN A 164 -2.25 10.91 5.38
C ASN A 164 -1.78 10.02 4.24
N ILE A 165 -1.13 10.61 3.25
CA ILE A 165 -0.44 9.91 2.16
C ILE A 165 1.03 9.85 2.52
N GLU A 166 1.40 8.87 3.34
CA GLU A 166 2.73 8.76 3.95
C GLU A 166 3.89 8.74 2.95
N PRO A 167 3.83 8.01 1.82
CA PRO A 167 4.94 8.01 0.86
C PRO A 167 5.21 9.38 0.23
N ALA A 168 4.18 10.21 0.11
CA ALA A 168 4.28 11.55 -0.45
C ALA A 168 4.49 12.64 0.61
N LEU A 169 4.42 12.29 1.90
CA LEU A 169 4.46 13.22 3.03
C LEU A 169 3.38 14.32 2.93
N ILE A 170 2.18 13.95 2.46
CA ILE A 170 1.04 14.86 2.27
C ILE A 170 -0.09 14.46 3.21
N SER A 171 -0.70 15.46 3.88
CA SER A 171 -1.97 15.32 4.56
C SER A 171 -3.04 16.13 3.84
N ILE A 172 -4.20 15.52 3.62
CA ILE A 172 -5.38 16.16 3.06
C ILE A 172 -6.39 16.32 4.19
N TYR A 173 -6.78 17.57 4.47
CA TYR A 173 -7.72 17.90 5.53
C TYR A 173 -9.08 18.28 4.96
N GLU A 174 -10.13 17.76 5.56
CA GLU A 174 -11.48 18.29 5.39
C GLU A 174 -11.63 19.55 6.25
N LYS A 175 -11.99 20.66 5.62
CA LYS A 175 -12.33 21.92 6.29
C LYS A 175 -13.80 22.23 6.06
N GLU A 176 -14.41 22.92 7.04
CA GLU A 176 -15.75 23.44 6.87
C GLU A 176 -15.82 24.32 5.61
N LYS A 177 -16.93 24.19 4.88
CA LYS A 177 -17.17 24.86 3.61
C LYS A 177 -17.23 26.36 3.84
N THR A 178 -16.22 27.09 3.39
CA THR A 178 -16.31 28.54 3.31
C THR A 178 -16.94 28.91 1.96
N ASP A 179 -18.01 29.71 1.99
CA ASP A 179 -18.88 30.03 0.83
C ASP A 179 -18.21 30.74 -0.36
N SER A 180 -16.92 30.98 -0.31
CA SER A 180 -16.25 31.89 -1.25
C SER A 180 -15.58 31.25 -2.46
N LEU A 181 -15.49 29.91 -2.57
CA LEU A 181 -14.80 29.27 -3.69
C LEU A 181 -15.72 28.26 -4.41
N LYS A 182 -16.48 28.74 -5.39
CA LYS A 182 -17.12 27.85 -6.37
C LYS A 182 -16.04 27.37 -7.35
N SER A 183 -15.44 26.21 -7.08
CA SER A 183 -14.61 25.53 -8.07
C SER A 183 -15.52 24.89 -9.12
N SER A 184 -15.34 25.25 -10.38
CA SER A 184 -16.05 24.65 -11.51
C SER A 184 -15.35 23.42 -12.10
N GLY A 185 -14.23 22.99 -11.50
CA GLY A 185 -13.45 21.86 -11.97
C GLY A 185 -13.65 20.56 -11.16
N PRO A 186 -13.17 19.42 -11.66
CA PRO A 186 -13.23 18.15 -10.94
C PRO A 186 -12.43 18.25 -9.66
N ASN A 187 -13.06 17.92 -8.53
CA ASN A 187 -12.45 18.00 -7.20
C ASN A 187 -11.56 16.77 -6.91
N HIS A 188 -10.39 16.71 -7.55
CA HIS A 188 -9.46 15.61 -7.38
C HIS A 188 -8.96 15.45 -5.93
N ILE A 189 -8.79 16.56 -5.20
CA ILE A 189 -8.35 16.53 -3.79
C ILE A 189 -9.41 15.87 -2.92
N TYR A 190 -10.69 16.21 -3.12
CA TYR A 190 -11.78 15.56 -2.40
C TYR A 190 -11.88 14.07 -2.72
N ARG A 191 -11.67 13.68 -3.98
CA ARG A 191 -11.63 12.27 -4.39
C ARG A 191 -10.49 11.50 -3.71
N MET A 192 -9.31 12.10 -3.64
CA MET A 192 -8.17 11.50 -2.91
C MET A 192 -8.46 11.38 -1.42
N TYR A 193 -9.08 12.40 -0.81
CA TYR A 193 -9.50 12.35 0.58
C TYR A 193 -10.51 11.22 0.83
N ALA A 194 -11.58 11.16 0.04
CA ALA A 194 -12.63 10.15 0.19
C ALA A 194 -12.08 8.73 -0.01
N PHE A 195 -11.22 8.52 -1.02
CA PHE A 195 -10.59 7.24 -1.27
C PHE A 195 -9.68 6.83 -0.10
N GLY A 196 -8.86 7.75 0.39
CA GLY A 196 -8.00 7.53 1.55
C GLY A 196 -8.78 7.18 2.81
N LYS A 197 -9.92 7.87 3.06
CA LYS A 197 -10.82 7.55 4.20
C LYS A 197 -11.39 6.14 4.12
N VAL A 198 -11.83 5.70 2.95
CA VAL A 198 -12.29 4.33 2.75
C VAL A 198 -11.18 3.33 3.03
N LEU A 199 -9.97 3.56 2.53
CA LEU A 199 -8.83 2.67 2.76
C LEU A 199 -8.41 2.64 4.24
N GLU A 200 -8.37 3.78 4.93
CA GLU A 200 -8.02 3.85 6.36
C GLU A 200 -8.96 3.04 7.24
N GLU A 201 -10.24 2.97 6.88
CA GLU A 201 -11.26 2.28 7.67
C GLU A 201 -11.66 0.92 7.10
N GLN A 202 -10.98 0.45 6.05
CA GLN A 202 -11.33 -0.78 5.33
C GLN A 202 -11.50 -2.00 6.24
N VAL A 203 -10.67 -2.13 7.27
CA VAL A 203 -10.75 -3.25 8.23
C VAL A 203 -12.04 -3.20 9.06
N LYS A 204 -12.48 -2.00 9.46
CA LYS A 204 -13.75 -1.83 10.20
C LYS A 204 -14.94 -2.08 9.29
N ILE A 205 -14.87 -1.55 8.06
CA ILE A 205 -15.93 -1.66 7.05
C ILE A 205 -16.22 -3.13 6.72
N GLN A 206 -15.20 -3.97 6.63
CA GLN A 206 -15.37 -5.41 6.36
C GLN A 206 -16.09 -6.17 7.49
N GLY A 207 -16.07 -5.64 8.70
CA GLY A 207 -16.68 -6.28 9.87
C GLY A 207 -18.04 -5.70 10.31
N ASP A 208 -18.42 -4.52 9.82
CA ASP A 208 -19.60 -3.79 10.25
C ASP A 208 -20.35 -3.14 9.08
N SER A 209 -21.54 -3.68 8.77
CA SER A 209 -22.39 -3.16 7.68
C SER A 209 -22.89 -1.74 7.93
N THR A 210 -23.03 -1.31 9.18
CA THR A 210 -23.49 0.04 9.51
C THR A 210 -22.40 1.08 9.19
N ALA A 211 -21.15 0.77 9.52
CA ALA A 211 -20.01 1.60 9.14
C ALA A 211 -19.85 1.69 7.62
N THR A 212 -20.17 0.61 6.90
CA THR A 212 -20.08 0.55 5.43
C THR A 212 -20.93 1.64 4.77
N ASN A 213 -22.16 1.87 5.21
CA ASN A 213 -23.07 2.82 4.57
C ASN A 213 -22.53 4.25 4.54
N GLN A 214 -21.90 4.71 5.62
CA GLN A 214 -21.28 6.04 5.68
C GLN A 214 -20.22 6.23 4.61
N TYR A 215 -19.37 5.23 4.41
CA TYR A 215 -18.27 5.29 3.43
C TYR A 215 -18.74 5.05 2.00
N VAL A 216 -19.84 4.34 1.81
CA VAL A 216 -20.51 4.22 0.49
C VAL A 216 -21.06 5.59 0.07
N GLU A 217 -21.72 6.32 0.96
CA GLU A 217 -22.20 7.67 0.65
C GLU A 217 -21.03 8.63 0.33
N LEU A 218 -19.95 8.59 1.12
CA LEU A 218 -18.75 9.37 0.86
C LEU A 218 -18.15 9.05 -0.53
N ALA A 219 -18.10 7.76 -0.91
CA ALA A 219 -17.60 7.34 -2.22
C ALA A 219 -18.52 7.82 -3.36
N LYS A 220 -19.84 7.79 -3.17
CA LYS A 220 -20.82 8.32 -4.13
C LYS A 220 -20.68 9.82 -4.31
N GLU A 221 -20.61 10.60 -3.23
CA GLU A 221 -20.43 12.04 -3.30
C GLU A 221 -19.14 12.44 -4.00
N ALA A 222 -18.06 11.69 -3.76
CA ALA A 222 -16.79 11.90 -4.42
C ALA A 222 -16.73 11.37 -5.86
N ASN A 223 -17.74 10.62 -6.32
CA ASN A 223 -17.78 9.95 -7.62
C ASN A 223 -16.52 9.09 -7.86
N ILE A 224 -16.22 8.20 -6.92
CA ILE A 224 -15.08 7.28 -6.98
C ILE A 224 -15.51 5.83 -6.81
N VAL A 225 -14.73 4.94 -7.43
CA VAL A 225 -14.81 3.50 -7.19
C VAL A 225 -13.86 3.14 -6.05
N THR A 226 -14.36 2.39 -5.09
CA THR A 226 -13.61 1.95 -3.91
C THR A 226 -13.86 0.46 -3.68
N PRO A 227 -13.10 -0.21 -2.81
CA PRO A 227 -13.33 -1.61 -2.47
C PRO A 227 -14.75 -1.93 -1.94
N ILE A 228 -15.49 -0.91 -1.51
CA ILE A 228 -16.86 -1.04 -0.97
C ILE A 228 -17.95 -0.45 -1.87
N SER A 229 -17.57 0.12 -3.01
CA SER A 229 -18.50 0.69 -3.98
C SER A 229 -18.18 0.20 -5.38
N SER A 230 -19.20 0.00 -6.20
CA SER A 230 -19.06 -0.35 -7.61
C SER A 230 -19.42 0.82 -8.49
N LEU A 231 -18.81 0.90 -9.66
CA LEU A 231 -19.21 1.82 -10.73
C LEU A 231 -20.23 1.10 -11.62
N ILE A 232 -21.39 1.72 -11.78
CA ILE A 232 -22.34 1.31 -12.80
C ILE A 232 -22.14 2.28 -13.98
N VAL A 233 -21.70 1.77 -15.12
CA VAL A 233 -21.61 2.56 -16.35
C VAL A 233 -22.99 2.52 -17.00
N LEU A 234 -23.63 3.68 -17.10
CA LEU A 234 -24.89 3.86 -17.78
C LEU A 234 -24.61 4.68 -19.04
N GLU A 235 -24.80 4.07 -20.21
CA GLU A 235 -24.44 4.68 -21.49
C GLU A 235 -25.60 5.47 -22.09
N THR A 236 -26.82 5.09 -21.79
CA THR A 236 -28.01 5.69 -22.37
C THR A 236 -28.92 6.34 -21.34
N ASP A 237 -29.71 7.33 -21.76
CA ASP A 237 -30.71 7.98 -20.90
C ASP A 237 -31.81 6.98 -20.44
N GLU A 238 -32.01 5.91 -21.17
CA GLU A 238 -32.94 4.82 -20.81
C GLU A 238 -32.36 3.99 -19.66
N ASP A 239 -31.06 3.75 -19.61
CA ASP A 239 -30.41 3.06 -18.50
C ASP A 239 -30.52 3.86 -17.20
N TYR A 240 -30.36 5.19 -17.27
CA TYR A 240 -30.56 6.07 -16.12
C TYR A 240 -32.00 6.00 -15.60
N LYS A 241 -32.98 6.02 -16.48
CA LYS A 241 -34.41 5.89 -16.11
C LYS A 241 -34.72 4.52 -15.51
N ARG A 242 -34.15 3.45 -16.08
CA ARG A 242 -34.40 2.08 -15.61
C ARG A 242 -33.83 1.82 -14.24
N THR A 243 -32.66 2.38 -13.93
CA THR A 243 -31.96 2.18 -12.65
C THR A 243 -32.39 3.17 -11.57
N GLY A 244 -33.13 4.23 -11.93
CA GLY A 244 -33.53 5.30 -10.98
C GLY A 244 -32.36 6.17 -10.50
N ILE A 245 -31.23 6.11 -11.21
CA ILE A 245 -30.04 6.91 -10.88
C ILE A 245 -30.13 8.23 -11.63
N GLU A 246 -30.03 9.35 -10.91
CA GLU A 246 -29.98 10.66 -11.53
C GLU A 246 -28.65 10.86 -12.29
N LYS A 247 -28.75 11.43 -13.49
CA LYS A 247 -27.58 11.76 -14.31
C LYS A 247 -26.81 12.89 -13.63
N ASN A 248 -25.69 12.56 -12.97
CA ASN A 248 -24.89 13.55 -12.27
C ASN A 248 -23.97 14.28 -13.25
N VAL A 249 -24.19 15.59 -13.39
CA VAL A 249 -23.45 16.47 -14.32
C VAL A 249 -21.95 16.58 -13.98
N ASN A 250 -21.57 16.22 -12.76
CA ASN A 250 -20.18 16.29 -12.27
C ASN A 250 -19.38 14.97 -12.42
N THR A 251 -19.91 13.98 -13.13
CA THR A 251 -19.17 12.77 -13.43
C THR A 251 -18.06 13.08 -14.45
N LEU A 252 -17.05 12.21 -14.54
CA LEU A 252 -16.00 12.22 -15.57
C LEU A 252 -16.54 12.23 -17.01
N GLY A 253 -17.85 12.10 -17.20
CA GLY A 253 -18.56 12.16 -18.48
C GLY A 253 -18.39 13.48 -19.26
N ASN A 254 -17.83 14.53 -18.62
CA ASN A 254 -17.39 15.71 -19.37
C ASN A 254 -16.01 15.52 -20.05
N ALA A 255 -15.34 14.42 -19.84
CA ALA A 255 -14.37 13.90 -20.77
C ALA A 255 -15.10 13.06 -21.83
N SER A 256 -16.13 13.61 -22.49
CA SER A 256 -16.56 13.05 -23.76
C SER A 256 -15.37 13.22 -24.68
N ILE A 257 -14.64 12.15 -24.88
CA ILE A 257 -13.94 11.94 -26.12
C ILE A 257 -15.06 12.04 -27.14
N ASN A 258 -15.18 13.20 -27.79
CA ASN A 258 -15.88 13.26 -29.05
C ASN A 258 -15.12 12.28 -29.92
N ASN A 259 -15.67 11.07 -30.00
CA ASN A 259 -15.26 10.06 -30.95
C ASN A 259 -15.74 10.51 -32.32
N ASP A 260 -15.14 11.58 -32.85
CA ASP A 260 -15.20 11.89 -34.27
C ASP A 260 -14.38 10.81 -35.00
N GLY A 261 -15.00 9.64 -35.13
CA GLY A 261 -14.47 8.52 -35.87
C GLY A 261 -13.26 7.84 -35.20
N ALA A 262 -13.33 6.56 -34.96
CA ALA A 262 -12.18 5.79 -34.57
C ALA A 262 -11.06 5.99 -35.60
N VAL A 263 -9.99 6.67 -35.23
CA VAL A 263 -8.81 6.74 -36.08
C VAL A 263 -8.20 5.35 -36.10
N PRO A 264 -8.12 4.69 -37.29
CA PRO A 264 -7.56 3.34 -37.35
C PRO A 264 -6.16 3.32 -36.73
N GLU A 265 -5.90 2.34 -35.90
CA GLU A 265 -4.59 2.21 -35.29
C GLU A 265 -3.49 2.03 -36.34
N PRO A 266 -2.23 2.44 -36.10
CA PRO A 266 -1.18 2.41 -37.12
C PRO A 266 -0.99 1.04 -37.82
N HIS A 267 -1.30 -0.06 -37.13
CA HIS A 267 -1.24 -1.41 -37.71
C HIS A 267 -2.40 -1.69 -38.68
N GLU A 268 -3.56 -1.07 -38.52
CA GLU A 268 -4.68 -1.20 -39.46
C GLU A 268 -4.34 -0.51 -40.79
N TRP A 269 -3.71 0.65 -40.78
CA TRP A 269 -3.20 1.28 -41.97
C TRP A 269 -2.18 0.42 -42.71
N LEU A 270 -1.32 -0.29 -41.97
CA LEU A 270 -0.35 -1.22 -42.54
C LEU A 270 -1.07 -2.38 -43.25
N LEU A 271 -2.11 -2.94 -42.64
CA LEU A 271 -2.91 -4.03 -43.24
C LEU A 271 -3.63 -3.56 -44.52
N ILE A 272 -4.18 -2.33 -44.52
CA ILE A 272 -4.82 -1.74 -45.71
C ILE A 272 -3.79 -1.59 -46.85
N ILE A 273 -2.60 -1.07 -46.56
CA ILE A 273 -1.53 -0.92 -47.56
C ILE A 273 -1.11 -2.29 -48.13
N ILE A 274 -0.98 -3.31 -47.29
CA ILE A 274 -0.66 -4.66 -47.71
C ILE A 274 -1.76 -5.21 -48.62
N ALA A 275 -3.04 -5.08 -48.23
CA ALA A 275 -4.18 -5.56 -49.02
C ALA A 275 -4.24 -4.89 -50.41
N ILE A 276 -4.05 -3.56 -50.47
CA ILE A 276 -4.01 -2.83 -51.72
C ILE A 276 -2.84 -3.27 -52.59
N SER A 277 -1.66 -3.51 -52.01
CA SER A 277 -0.47 -4.01 -52.72
C SER A 277 -0.70 -5.39 -53.31
N PHE A 278 -1.34 -6.31 -52.57
CA PHE A 278 -1.71 -7.63 -53.07
C PHE A 278 -2.74 -7.55 -54.23
N LEU A 279 -3.74 -6.71 -54.12
CA LEU A 279 -4.73 -6.49 -55.18
C LEU A 279 -4.08 -5.91 -56.44
N TYR A 280 -3.13 -4.98 -56.29
CA TYR A 280 -2.38 -4.41 -57.40
C TYR A 280 -1.53 -5.45 -58.12
N ILE A 281 -0.81 -6.27 -57.36
CA ILE A 281 0.02 -7.37 -57.93
C ILE A 281 -0.87 -8.41 -58.66
N TYR A 282 -1.98 -8.77 -58.06
CA TYR A 282 -2.96 -9.71 -58.68
C TYR A 282 -3.52 -9.15 -59.99
N TYR A 283 -3.96 -7.87 -59.96
CA TYR A 283 -4.46 -7.22 -61.18
C TYR A 283 -3.39 -7.14 -62.29
N ARG A 284 -2.16 -6.85 -61.94
CA ARG A 284 -1.06 -6.79 -62.91
C ARG A 284 -0.69 -8.14 -63.48
N LYS A 285 -0.79 -9.23 -62.71
CA LYS A 285 -0.63 -10.61 -63.19
C LYS A 285 -1.79 -11.05 -64.10
N SER A 286 -3.01 -10.72 -63.75
CA SER A 286 -4.20 -11.06 -64.56
C SER A 286 -4.13 -10.40 -65.93
N LYS A 287 -3.71 -9.15 -66.04
CA LYS A 287 -3.50 -8.47 -67.32
C LYS A 287 -2.43 -9.11 -68.23
N LYS A 288 -1.42 -9.75 -67.66
CA LYS A 288 -0.35 -10.44 -68.44
C LYS A 288 -0.76 -11.81 -68.97
N GLN A 289 -1.88 -12.37 -68.54
CA GLN A 289 -2.42 -13.66 -69.05
C GLN A 289 -3.45 -13.50 -70.16
N ILE A 290 -3.80 -12.27 -70.52
CA ILE A 290 -4.84 -11.95 -71.53
C ILE A 290 -4.21 -11.40 -72.84
N VAL A 291 -2.86 -11.42 -72.96
CA VAL A 291 -2.15 -11.08 -74.22
C VAL A 291 -1.48 -12.30 -74.82
#